data_26b037defee4496b87c2fb679e74fe08
#
_entry.id   26b037defee4496b87c2fb679e74fe08
#
_cell.length_a   1.000
_cell.length_b   1.000
_cell.length_c   1.000
_cell.angle_alpha   90.00
_cell.angle_beta   90.00
_cell.angle_gamma   90.00
#
_symmetry.space_group_name_H-M   'P 1'
#
loop_
_entity.id
_entity.type
_entity.pdbx_description
1 polymer ?
#
loop_
_entity_poly.entity_id
_entity_poly.type
_entity_poly.pdbx_seq_one_letter_code
_entity_poly.pdbx_strand_id
1 'polypeptide(L)'
;QMEEFKANLGQPIYIQGMFFGCEFPAADTEIVNGTGFMRYYSGKTFSRLKEDNQLTTDDKYVTWQTVAGAARSTEQEVIQADFFEYIKSIATPSEFRTQYNSWFDNMMKISDENILASFIEIDRELNKAEVRPLDSYVVDDGWNAYNDGSIGAGSHAQSGAIENTEGFWTFNEKFPEGLTPSSELV
;
A
#
# COMPACT_ATOMS: atom_id res chain seq x y z
N GLN A 1 18.22 30.54 -2.66
CA GLN A 1 16.81 30.82 -2.38
C GLN A 1 16.08 29.47 -2.55
N MET A 2 15.53 28.93 -1.47
CA MET A 2 14.75 27.67 -1.58
C MET A 2 13.43 28.02 -2.26
N GLU A 3 13.12 27.28 -3.30
CA GLU A 3 11.81 27.35 -3.93
C GLU A 3 10.74 26.77 -3.00
N GLU A 4 9.52 27.26 -3.08
CA GLU A 4 8.41 26.64 -2.39
C GLU A 4 8.14 25.28 -3.00
N PHE A 5 8.06 24.26 -2.16
CA PHE A 5 7.83 22.89 -2.58
C PHE A 5 6.82 22.24 -1.65
N LYS A 6 5.76 21.73 -2.23
CA LYS A 6 4.76 20.92 -1.53
C LYS A 6 4.86 19.49 -2.04
N ALA A 7 5.48 18.64 -1.24
CA ALA A 7 5.64 17.23 -1.58
C ALA A 7 4.34 16.45 -1.38
N ASN A 8 4.22 15.39 -2.15
CA ASN A 8 3.27 14.34 -1.87
C ASN A 8 3.70 13.57 -0.61
N LEU A 9 2.76 12.80 -0.05
CA LEU A 9 3.00 11.98 1.12
C LEU A 9 4.24 11.09 0.96
N GLY A 10 5.04 11.02 2.02
CA GLY A 10 6.20 10.15 2.11
C GLY A 10 7.47 10.62 1.38
N GLN A 11 7.44 11.80 0.74
CA GLN A 11 8.61 12.30 0.01
C GLN A 11 9.67 12.86 0.96
N PRO A 12 10.98 12.62 0.70
CA PRO A 12 12.05 13.27 1.45
C PRO A 12 12.21 14.74 1.06
N ILE A 13 12.83 15.52 1.93
CA ILE A 13 13.26 16.90 1.66
C ILE A 13 14.78 16.92 1.52
N TYR A 14 15.28 17.56 0.47
CA TYR A 14 16.71 17.78 0.25
C TYR A 14 17.05 19.26 0.44
N ILE A 15 17.99 19.56 1.35
CA ILE A 15 18.38 20.92 1.69
C ILE A 15 19.89 21.00 1.92
N GLN A 16 20.61 21.76 1.09
CA GLN A 16 22.01 22.14 1.32
C GLN A 16 22.94 20.99 1.71
N GLY A 17 22.90 19.90 0.98
CA GLY A 17 23.75 18.75 1.28
C GLY A 17 23.22 17.84 2.40
N MET A 18 21.94 17.98 2.72
CA MET A 18 21.26 17.12 3.68
C MET A 18 19.98 16.54 3.09
N PHE A 19 19.55 15.41 3.62
CA PHE A 19 18.23 14.85 3.37
C PHE A 19 17.49 14.62 4.68
N PHE A 20 16.18 14.81 4.63
CA PHE A 20 15.28 14.62 5.77
C PHE A 20 14.09 13.79 5.33
N GLY A 21 13.64 12.89 6.17
CA GLY A 21 12.48 12.05 5.89
C GLY A 21 11.86 11.47 7.15
N CYS A 22 10.67 10.92 6.97
CA CYS A 22 10.03 10.07 7.97
C CYS A 22 9.91 8.66 7.38
N GLU A 23 10.23 7.64 8.14
CA GLU A 23 10.13 6.25 7.71
C GLU A 23 8.68 5.77 7.57
N PHE A 24 7.72 6.63 7.90
CA PHE A 24 6.30 6.38 7.65
C PHE A 24 5.89 6.89 6.26
N PRO A 25 5.39 6.03 5.37
CA PRO A 25 5.17 6.39 3.96
C PRO A 25 4.10 7.45 3.73
N ALA A 26 3.22 7.69 4.69
CA ALA A 26 2.16 8.70 4.61
C ALA A 26 2.46 9.97 5.43
N ALA A 27 3.74 10.20 5.80
CA ALA A 27 4.13 11.46 6.41
C ALA A 27 3.98 12.63 5.41
N ASP A 28 3.52 13.76 5.90
CA ASP A 28 3.35 14.99 5.11
C ASP A 28 4.65 15.80 5.12
N THR A 29 5.13 16.20 3.94
CA THR A 29 6.35 17.00 3.80
C THR A 29 6.11 18.20 2.89
N GLU A 30 6.61 19.35 3.28
CA GLU A 30 6.53 20.56 2.48
C GLU A 30 7.71 21.52 2.78
N ILE A 31 8.01 22.42 1.84
CA ILE A 31 8.91 23.55 2.04
C ILE A 31 8.11 24.82 1.78
N VAL A 32 7.99 25.67 2.79
CA VAL A 32 7.27 26.95 2.73
C VAL A 32 8.13 28.06 3.30
N ASN A 33 8.30 29.14 2.56
CA ASN A 33 9.09 30.32 2.98
C ASN A 33 10.49 29.94 3.48
N GLY A 34 11.14 28.98 2.83
CA GLY A 34 12.48 28.55 3.20
C GLY A 34 12.56 27.62 4.42
N THR A 35 11.43 27.21 4.97
CA THR A 35 11.35 26.26 6.09
C THR A 35 10.81 24.93 5.62
N GLY A 36 11.54 23.84 5.92
CA GLY A 36 11.07 22.48 5.70
C GLY A 36 10.21 21.99 6.86
N PHE A 37 9.11 21.34 6.54
CA PHE A 37 8.22 20.70 7.49
C PHE A 37 8.10 19.23 7.18
N MET A 38 8.17 18.42 8.22
CA MET A 38 7.81 17.01 8.17
C MET A 38 6.79 16.75 9.28
N ARG A 39 5.66 16.19 8.93
CA ARG A 39 4.56 15.95 9.85
C ARG A 39 4.13 14.50 9.80
N TYR A 40 4.14 13.87 10.94
CA TYR A 40 3.56 12.56 11.15
C TYR A 40 2.31 12.70 12.01
N TYR A 41 1.25 12.09 11.57
CA TYR A 41 -0.02 12.07 12.30
C TYR A 41 -0.36 10.63 12.69
N SER A 42 -0.60 10.40 13.99
CA SER A 42 -1.03 9.09 14.48
C SER A 42 -2.44 8.69 14.01
N GLY A 43 -3.22 9.65 13.49
CA GLY A 43 -4.63 9.47 13.16
C GLY A 43 -5.56 9.36 14.38
N LYS A 44 -5.03 9.45 15.60
CA LYS A 44 -5.78 9.29 16.84
C LYS A 44 -5.47 10.42 17.83
N THR A 45 -6.44 10.76 18.65
CA THR A 45 -6.21 11.62 19.81
C THR A 45 -5.41 10.88 20.87
N PHE A 46 -4.75 11.62 21.78
CA PHE A 46 -3.99 11.03 22.88
C PHE A 46 -4.88 10.14 23.77
N SER A 47 -6.12 10.57 24.05
CA SER A 47 -7.08 9.76 24.80
C SER A 47 -7.37 8.43 24.12
N ARG A 48 -7.55 8.45 22.80
CA ARG A 48 -7.80 7.22 22.03
C ARG A 48 -6.58 6.30 21.98
N LEU A 49 -5.37 6.86 21.89
CA LEU A 49 -4.14 6.07 21.98
C LEU A 49 -4.02 5.36 23.33
N LYS A 50 -4.44 6.02 24.42
CA LYS A 50 -4.45 5.44 25.75
C LYS A 50 -5.48 4.34 25.90
N GLU A 51 -6.71 4.55 25.42
CA GLU A 51 -7.78 3.53 25.39
C GLU A 51 -7.38 2.29 24.60
N ASP A 52 -6.68 2.48 23.49
CA ASP A 52 -6.22 1.39 22.61
C ASP A 52 -4.90 0.74 23.11
N ASN A 53 -4.42 1.11 24.30
CA ASN A 53 -3.16 0.62 24.88
C ASN A 53 -1.94 0.81 23.96
N GLN A 54 -1.89 1.90 23.19
CA GLN A 54 -0.81 2.23 22.27
C GLN A 54 0.24 3.17 22.87
N LEU A 55 0.14 3.46 24.16
CA LEU A 55 1.15 4.24 24.89
C LEU A 55 2.12 3.32 25.59
N THR A 56 3.35 3.82 25.82
CA THR A 56 4.32 3.17 26.69
C THR A 56 3.87 3.22 28.15
N THR A 57 4.57 2.51 29.02
CA THR A 57 4.34 2.55 30.48
C THR A 57 4.47 3.95 31.08
N ASP A 58 5.20 4.85 30.40
CA ASP A 58 5.41 6.24 30.81
C ASP A 58 4.40 7.20 30.15
N ASP A 59 3.28 6.70 29.66
CA ASP A 59 2.25 7.46 28.95
C ASP A 59 2.80 8.23 27.71
N LYS A 60 3.76 7.63 26.98
CA LYS A 60 4.33 8.23 25.76
C LYS A 60 3.88 7.47 24.53
N TYR A 61 3.62 8.19 23.46
CA TYR A 61 3.43 7.60 22.12
C TYR A 61 4.77 7.55 21.39
N VAL A 62 5.15 6.37 20.90
CA VAL A 62 6.34 6.19 20.06
C VAL A 62 5.93 6.33 18.61
N THR A 63 6.39 7.40 17.96
CA THR A 63 6.14 7.65 16.54
C THR A 63 7.06 6.81 15.65
N TRP A 64 6.82 6.83 14.36
CA TRP A 64 7.80 6.36 13.39
C TRP A 64 9.06 7.21 13.41
N GLN A 65 10.17 6.64 12.97
CA GLN A 65 11.45 7.33 12.97
C GLN A 65 11.48 8.46 11.97
N THR A 66 12.13 9.55 12.36
CA THR A 66 12.52 10.63 11.48
C THR A 66 14.01 10.56 11.25
N VAL A 67 14.45 10.77 10.02
CA VAL A 67 15.86 10.75 9.66
C VAL A 67 16.33 12.14 9.23
N ALA A 68 17.55 12.48 9.62
CA ALA A 68 18.30 13.60 9.10
C ALA A 68 19.69 13.07 8.70
N GLY A 69 19.98 13.06 7.40
CA GLY A 69 21.24 12.57 6.86
C GLY A 69 22.05 13.69 6.23
N ALA A 70 23.37 13.65 6.38
CA ALA A 70 24.29 14.53 5.67
C ALA A 70 24.85 13.79 4.44
N ALA A 71 24.76 14.45 3.28
CA ALA A 71 25.34 13.93 2.06
C ALA A 71 26.83 14.35 1.94
N ARG A 72 27.57 13.64 1.10
CA ARG A 72 29.00 13.92 0.83
C ARG A 72 29.24 15.20 0.04
N SER A 73 28.19 15.78 -0.55
CA SER A 73 28.25 16.99 -1.35
C SER A 73 26.93 17.74 -1.31
N THR A 74 26.93 19.00 -1.77
CA THR A 74 25.73 19.82 -1.98
C THR A 74 25.08 19.61 -3.34
N GLU A 75 25.71 18.83 -4.22
CA GLU A 75 25.16 18.48 -5.52
C GLU A 75 23.95 17.57 -5.36
N GLN A 76 22.87 17.87 -6.07
CA GLN A 76 21.59 17.18 -5.90
C GLN A 76 21.69 15.67 -6.17
N GLU A 77 22.41 15.28 -7.20
CA GLU A 77 22.62 13.88 -7.58
C GLU A 77 23.36 13.10 -6.48
N VAL A 78 24.31 13.76 -5.80
CA VAL A 78 25.03 13.16 -4.69
C VAL A 78 24.15 13.01 -3.47
N ILE A 79 23.33 14.04 -3.17
CA ILE A 79 22.35 13.97 -2.06
C ILE A 79 21.37 12.82 -2.29
N GLN A 80 20.84 12.68 -3.51
CA GLN A 80 19.94 11.59 -3.86
C GLN A 80 20.62 10.22 -3.76
N ALA A 81 21.86 10.09 -4.25
CA ALA A 81 22.61 8.84 -4.17
C ALA A 81 22.83 8.42 -2.71
N ASP A 82 23.23 9.36 -1.86
CA ASP A 82 23.44 9.09 -0.42
C ASP A 82 22.12 8.79 0.30
N PHE A 83 21.02 9.43 -0.08
CA PHE A 83 19.69 9.08 0.40
C PHE A 83 19.31 7.64 -0.01
N PHE A 84 19.57 7.23 -1.25
CA PHE A 84 19.28 5.86 -1.69
C PHE A 84 20.16 4.82 -1.00
N GLU A 85 21.41 5.15 -0.65
CA GLU A 85 22.25 4.27 0.19
C GLU A 85 21.64 4.11 1.60
N TYR A 86 21.10 5.19 2.18
CA TYR A 86 20.35 5.09 3.42
C TYR A 86 19.12 4.19 3.25
N ILE A 87 18.26 4.41 2.24
CA ILE A 87 17.10 3.56 1.95
C ILE A 87 17.50 2.09 1.81
N LYS A 88 18.59 1.82 1.09
CA LYS A 88 19.11 0.45 0.94
C LYS A 88 19.52 -0.17 2.28
N SER A 89 20.03 0.64 3.20
CA SER A 89 20.44 0.15 4.54
C SER A 89 19.27 -0.29 5.42
N ILE A 90 18.08 0.28 5.21
CA ILE A 90 16.87 -0.03 5.97
C ILE A 90 15.86 -0.90 5.21
N ALA A 91 16.10 -1.11 3.91
CA ALA A 91 15.20 -1.89 3.07
C ALA A 91 15.20 -3.36 3.46
N THR A 92 14.04 -3.96 3.50
CA THR A 92 13.90 -5.41 3.57
C THR A 92 14.21 -6.00 2.19
N PRO A 93 15.06 -7.01 2.08
CA PRO A 93 15.30 -7.68 0.83
C PRO A 93 13.99 -8.16 0.20
N SER A 94 13.81 -7.91 -1.07
CA SER A 94 12.67 -8.40 -1.83
C SER A 94 13.11 -9.47 -2.82
N GLU A 95 12.25 -10.46 -3.01
CA GLU A 95 12.42 -11.48 -4.02
C GLU A 95 11.48 -11.23 -5.19
N PHE A 96 11.92 -11.61 -6.39
CA PHE A 96 11.02 -11.59 -7.54
C PHE A 96 9.94 -12.67 -7.34
N ARG A 97 8.67 -12.25 -7.46
CA ARG A 97 7.52 -13.12 -7.37
C ARG A 97 6.67 -13.01 -8.62
N THR A 98 6.20 -14.14 -9.10
CA THR A 98 5.24 -14.22 -10.20
C THR A 98 3.83 -14.32 -9.63
N GLN A 99 2.91 -13.51 -10.15
CA GLN A 99 1.52 -13.56 -9.68
C GLN A 99 0.53 -13.44 -10.83
N TYR A 100 -0.62 -14.08 -10.65
CA TYR A 100 -1.83 -13.77 -11.36
C TYR A 100 -2.61 -12.67 -10.64
N ASN A 101 -3.21 -11.76 -11.39
CA ASN A 101 -4.12 -10.76 -10.85
C ASN A 101 -5.39 -10.73 -11.70
N SER A 102 -6.53 -10.98 -11.08
CA SER A 102 -7.82 -11.11 -11.75
C SER A 102 -8.32 -9.83 -12.43
N TRP A 103 -7.79 -8.67 -12.07
CA TRP A 103 -8.15 -7.40 -12.69
C TRP A 103 -7.83 -7.38 -14.19
N PHE A 104 -6.70 -7.92 -14.58
CA PHE A 104 -6.27 -7.93 -15.98
C PHE A 104 -7.09 -8.87 -16.88
N ASP A 105 -7.78 -9.83 -16.27
CA ASP A 105 -8.60 -10.83 -16.97
C ASP A 105 -10.09 -10.48 -16.87
N ASN A 106 -10.60 -10.27 -15.67
CA ASN A 106 -12.04 -10.19 -15.41
C ASN A 106 -12.52 -8.81 -14.98
N MET A 107 -11.63 -7.90 -14.55
CA MET A 107 -12.00 -6.63 -13.93
C MET A 107 -13.03 -6.84 -12.81
N MET A 108 -14.05 -6.00 -12.71
CA MET A 108 -15.12 -6.10 -11.71
C MET A 108 -16.10 -7.27 -11.95
N LYS A 109 -15.95 -8.02 -13.05
CA LYS A 109 -16.85 -9.12 -13.40
C LYS A 109 -16.46 -10.45 -12.77
N ILE A 110 -15.55 -10.42 -11.79
CA ILE A 110 -15.16 -11.63 -11.06
C ILE A 110 -16.34 -12.25 -10.31
N SER A 111 -16.31 -13.57 -10.24
CA SER A 111 -17.18 -14.40 -9.42
C SER A 111 -16.37 -15.59 -8.93
N ASP A 112 -16.85 -16.27 -7.91
CA ASP A 112 -16.21 -17.50 -7.43
C ASP A 112 -15.98 -18.51 -8.57
N GLU A 113 -16.97 -18.72 -9.42
CA GLU A 113 -16.90 -19.63 -10.56
C GLU A 113 -15.77 -19.26 -11.54
N ASN A 114 -15.69 -17.98 -11.98
CA ASN A 114 -14.68 -17.61 -12.99
C ASN A 114 -13.27 -17.49 -12.39
N ILE A 115 -13.14 -17.14 -11.12
CA ILE A 115 -11.86 -17.17 -10.42
C ILE A 115 -11.32 -18.59 -10.29
N LEU A 116 -12.14 -19.54 -9.86
CA LEU A 116 -11.76 -20.95 -9.80
C LEU A 116 -11.35 -21.48 -11.18
N ALA A 117 -12.14 -21.17 -12.20
CA ALA A 117 -11.82 -21.56 -13.58
C ALA A 117 -10.48 -21.00 -14.06
N SER A 118 -10.20 -19.72 -13.78
CA SER A 118 -8.92 -19.08 -14.13
C SER A 118 -7.74 -19.71 -13.39
N PHE A 119 -7.87 -19.99 -12.10
CA PHE A 119 -6.80 -20.60 -11.30
C PHE A 119 -6.47 -22.02 -11.80
N ILE A 120 -7.49 -22.85 -12.03
CA ILE A 120 -7.33 -24.20 -12.56
C ILE A 120 -6.67 -24.17 -13.93
N GLU A 121 -7.10 -23.29 -14.82
CA GLU A 121 -6.56 -23.20 -16.17
C GLU A 121 -5.10 -22.75 -16.18
N ILE A 122 -4.75 -21.76 -15.35
CA ILE A 122 -3.37 -21.27 -15.22
C ILE A 122 -2.47 -22.40 -14.71
N ASP A 123 -2.86 -23.08 -13.63
CA ASP A 123 -2.08 -24.20 -13.09
C ASP A 123 -1.91 -25.30 -14.12
N ARG A 124 -2.98 -25.66 -14.82
CA ARG A 124 -2.96 -26.67 -15.89
C ARG A 124 -1.98 -26.32 -17.01
N GLU A 125 -1.99 -25.08 -17.50
CA GLU A 125 -1.11 -24.65 -18.59
C GLU A 125 0.35 -24.50 -18.14
N LEU A 126 0.61 -24.04 -16.92
CA LEU A 126 1.96 -24.01 -16.36
C LEU A 126 2.54 -25.43 -16.22
N ASN A 127 1.78 -26.36 -15.69
CA ASN A 127 2.18 -27.76 -15.55
C ASN A 127 2.46 -28.40 -16.92
N LYS A 128 1.60 -28.17 -17.91
CA LYS A 128 1.77 -28.66 -19.27
C LYS A 128 3.03 -28.11 -19.95
N ALA A 129 3.38 -26.86 -19.64
CA ALA A 129 4.58 -26.20 -20.16
C ALA A 129 5.85 -26.50 -19.34
N GLU A 130 5.76 -27.31 -18.30
CA GLU A 130 6.85 -27.61 -17.36
C GLU A 130 7.45 -26.34 -16.71
N VAL A 131 6.61 -25.32 -16.50
CA VAL A 131 6.95 -24.07 -15.81
C VAL A 131 6.56 -24.18 -14.36
N ARG A 132 7.37 -23.60 -13.46
CA ARG A 132 7.04 -23.60 -12.03
C ARG A 132 5.70 -22.89 -11.77
N PRO A 133 4.95 -23.28 -10.74
CA PRO A 133 3.73 -22.60 -10.32
C PRO A 133 3.97 -21.12 -10.02
N LEU A 134 2.91 -20.32 -10.06
CA LEU A 134 2.97 -18.94 -9.59
C LEU A 134 3.21 -18.89 -8.07
N ASP A 135 3.82 -17.80 -7.63
CA ASP A 135 4.07 -17.57 -6.20
C ASP A 135 2.81 -17.07 -5.47
N SER A 136 1.84 -16.51 -6.21
CA SER A 136 0.59 -16.01 -5.64
C SER A 136 -0.50 -15.80 -6.69
N TYR A 137 -1.74 -15.84 -6.22
CA TYR A 137 -2.94 -15.52 -6.96
C TYR A 137 -3.66 -14.38 -6.24
N VAL A 138 -3.97 -13.31 -6.95
CA VAL A 138 -4.63 -12.11 -6.41
C VAL A 138 -6.04 -12.02 -6.97
N VAL A 139 -7.02 -12.09 -6.09
CA VAL A 139 -8.40 -11.72 -6.38
C VAL A 139 -8.53 -10.22 -6.16
N ASP A 140 -8.58 -9.46 -7.23
CA ASP A 140 -8.69 -8.01 -7.23
C ASP A 140 -10.13 -7.55 -6.96
N ASP A 141 -10.44 -6.29 -7.18
CA ASP A 141 -11.72 -5.67 -6.89
C ASP A 141 -12.92 -6.40 -7.53
N GLY A 142 -14.06 -6.32 -6.87
CA GLY A 142 -15.32 -6.92 -7.36
C GLY A 142 -15.87 -8.05 -6.49
N TRP A 143 -15.18 -8.45 -5.42
CA TRP A 143 -15.66 -9.41 -4.43
C TRP A 143 -16.40 -8.75 -3.25
N ASN A 144 -16.12 -7.50 -2.99
CA ASN A 144 -16.67 -6.75 -1.87
C ASN A 144 -18.15 -6.43 -2.08
N ALA A 145 -18.92 -6.40 -0.98
CA ALA A 145 -20.26 -5.87 -0.95
C ALA A 145 -20.24 -4.35 -0.69
N TYR A 146 -19.79 -3.58 -1.66
CA TYR A 146 -19.90 -2.14 -1.57
C TYR A 146 -21.36 -1.73 -1.44
N ASN A 147 -21.97 -0.84 -1.80
CA ASN A 147 -23.38 -0.44 -1.76
C ASN A 147 -24.32 -1.63 -1.73
N ASP A 148 -25.01 -1.89 -0.66
CA ASP A 148 -26.13 -2.83 -0.52
C ASP A 148 -25.97 -4.21 -1.22
N GLY A 149 -24.77 -4.59 -1.57
CA GLY A 149 -24.50 -5.84 -2.30
C GLY A 149 -24.73 -5.79 -3.80
N SER A 150 -25.21 -4.71 -4.36
CA SER A 150 -25.42 -4.55 -5.78
C SER A 150 -24.16 -4.06 -6.48
N ILE A 151 -23.19 -4.91 -6.68
CA ILE A 151 -22.04 -4.57 -7.51
C ILE A 151 -22.45 -4.75 -8.97
N GLY A 152 -23.07 -3.73 -9.52
CA GLY A 152 -23.13 -3.57 -10.95
C GLY A 152 -21.71 -3.38 -11.49
N ALA A 153 -21.35 -4.12 -12.55
CA ALA A 153 -20.06 -4.00 -13.19
C ALA A 153 -19.64 -2.53 -13.36
N GLY A 154 -18.65 -2.10 -12.61
CA GLY A 154 -17.98 -0.82 -12.79
C GLY A 154 -18.58 0.38 -12.07
N SER A 155 -19.62 0.26 -11.25
CA SER A 155 -20.27 1.43 -10.66
C SER A 155 -19.48 2.11 -9.55
N HIS A 156 -18.68 1.38 -8.76
CA HIS A 156 -17.98 1.98 -7.65
C HIS A 156 -16.59 2.45 -7.96
N ALA A 157 -15.84 1.68 -8.70
CA ALA A 157 -14.52 2.08 -9.16
C ALA A 157 -14.60 3.42 -9.94
N GLN A 158 -15.72 3.69 -10.57
CA GLN A 158 -15.94 4.92 -11.32
C GLN A 158 -16.40 6.10 -10.45
N SER A 159 -17.11 5.85 -9.36
CA SER A 159 -17.60 6.92 -8.49
C SER A 159 -16.64 7.25 -7.34
N GLY A 160 -15.73 6.35 -7.00
CA GLY A 160 -14.85 6.47 -5.83
C GLY A 160 -15.61 6.49 -4.49
N ALA A 161 -16.92 6.19 -4.50
CA ALA A 161 -17.75 6.24 -3.32
C ALA A 161 -17.96 4.84 -2.76
N ILE A 162 -17.53 4.64 -1.52
CA ILE A 162 -17.93 3.50 -0.70
C ILE A 162 -19.12 3.98 0.15
N GLU A 163 -20.33 3.61 -0.23
CA GLU A 163 -21.54 4.01 0.48
C GLU A 163 -21.75 3.16 1.72
N ASN A 164 -21.31 1.93 1.70
CA ASN A 164 -21.36 1.01 2.83
C ASN A 164 -19.96 0.59 3.26
N THR A 165 -19.44 1.23 4.30
CA THR A 165 -18.11 0.92 4.84
C THR A 165 -18.03 -0.46 5.50
N GLU A 166 -19.16 -0.99 6.00
CA GLU A 166 -19.23 -2.35 6.51
C GLU A 166 -19.14 -3.37 5.39
N GLY A 167 -19.76 -3.08 4.24
CA GLY A 167 -19.68 -3.91 3.03
C GLY A 167 -18.31 -4.01 2.42
N PHE A 168 -17.39 -3.09 2.73
CA PHE A 168 -16.01 -3.16 2.23
C PHE A 168 -15.31 -4.47 2.63
N TRP A 169 -15.60 -4.99 3.82
CA TRP A 169 -15.00 -6.21 4.36
C TRP A 169 -15.91 -7.43 4.31
N THR A 170 -17.03 -7.34 3.59
CA THR A 170 -17.96 -8.45 3.40
C THR A 170 -17.96 -8.89 1.94
N PHE A 171 -18.25 -10.17 1.71
CA PHE A 171 -18.38 -10.72 0.37
C PHE A 171 -19.76 -10.38 -0.22
N ASN A 172 -19.80 -10.16 -1.51
CA ASN A 172 -21.07 -10.02 -2.23
C ASN A 172 -21.64 -11.37 -2.65
N GLU A 173 -22.82 -11.37 -3.27
CA GLU A 173 -23.56 -12.56 -3.69
C GLU A 173 -22.81 -13.47 -4.70
N LYS A 174 -21.80 -12.94 -5.40
CA LYS A 174 -20.98 -13.70 -6.33
C LYS A 174 -19.91 -14.57 -5.63
N PHE A 175 -19.73 -14.37 -4.33
CA PHE A 175 -18.79 -15.08 -3.48
C PHE A 175 -19.48 -15.61 -2.22
N PRO A 176 -20.45 -16.51 -2.36
CA PRO A 176 -21.29 -16.97 -1.22
C PRO A 176 -20.50 -17.70 -0.14
N GLU A 177 -19.38 -18.30 -0.47
CA GLU A 177 -18.48 -19.00 0.45
C GLU A 177 -17.17 -18.20 0.69
N GLY A 178 -17.17 -16.92 0.30
CA GLY A 178 -15.98 -16.08 0.36
C GLY A 178 -14.89 -16.53 -0.61
N LEU A 179 -13.63 -16.38 -0.20
CA LEU A 179 -12.48 -16.84 -0.99
C LEU A 179 -11.97 -18.22 -0.56
N THR A 180 -12.71 -18.94 0.30
CA THR A 180 -12.31 -20.27 0.78
C THR A 180 -12.10 -21.24 -0.38
N PRO A 181 -13.04 -21.40 -1.34
CA PRO A 181 -12.85 -22.34 -2.44
C PRO A 181 -11.61 -22.06 -3.28
N SER A 182 -11.34 -20.78 -3.57
CA SER A 182 -10.17 -20.40 -4.36
C SER A 182 -8.85 -20.51 -3.58
N SER A 183 -8.86 -20.28 -2.27
CA SER A 183 -7.65 -20.40 -1.43
C SER A 183 -7.26 -21.85 -1.11
N GLU A 184 -8.21 -22.77 -1.16
CA GLU A 184 -7.93 -24.21 -0.98
C GLU A 184 -7.36 -24.87 -2.24
N LEU A 185 -7.50 -24.21 -3.39
CA LEU A 185 -7.05 -24.70 -4.68
C LEU A 185 -5.57 -24.44 -4.94
N VAL A 186 -4.98 -23.38 -4.34
CA VAL A 186 -3.63 -22.86 -4.64
C VAL A 186 -2.65 -22.95 -3.48
#